data_6c0a9f986778f7e92b74328b658591fb
#
_entry.id   6c0a9f986778f7e92b74328b658591fb
#
_cell.length_a   1.000
_cell.length_b   1.000
_cell.length_c   1.000
_cell.angle_alpha   90.00
_cell.angle_beta   90.00
_cell.angle_gamma   90.00
#
_symmetry.space_group_name_H-M   'P 1'
#
loop_
_entity.id
_entity.type
_entity.pdbx_description
1 polymer ?
#
loop_
_entity_poly.entity_id
_entity_poly.type
_entity_poly.pdbx_seq_one_letter_code
_entity_poly.pdbx_strand_id
1 'polypeptide(L)'
;MADSIATRVSRIIAGGAHALLDKAENLAPEAVMAQAIREIEQVIGEVRGDLGKAEAAKHLVLSQIARLNAEHEELAERTELALTQGRDDLASAAIGRQSDIEDLLPVLQKSLDEQSERSRELESYIVALLAKKRELDETLANYQSAVAGQPASAVAHWHAAKPACD
;
A
#
# COMPACT_ATOMS: atom_id res chain seq x y z
N MET A 1 -12.36 -4.64 15.95
CA MET A 1 -11.02 -4.84 15.34
C MET A 1 -11.03 -4.13 14.00
N ALA A 2 -10.09 -3.21 13.80
CA ALA A 2 -9.98 -2.56 12.50
C ALA A 2 -9.57 -3.61 11.47
N ASP A 3 -10.32 -3.74 10.37
CA ASP A 3 -9.94 -4.59 9.25
C ASP A 3 -8.55 -4.18 8.76
N SER A 4 -7.66 -5.16 8.53
CA SER A 4 -6.34 -4.85 8.01
C SER A 4 -6.47 -4.21 6.61
N ILE A 5 -5.51 -3.36 6.24
CA ILE A 5 -5.47 -2.74 4.89
C ILE A 5 -5.59 -3.82 3.81
N ALA A 6 -4.88 -4.95 3.95
CA ALA A 6 -4.95 -6.09 3.04
C ALA A 6 -6.38 -6.63 2.88
N THR A 7 -7.11 -6.79 3.98
CA THR A 7 -8.51 -7.26 3.95
C THR A 7 -9.43 -6.26 3.25
N ARG A 8 -9.26 -4.95 3.49
CA ARG A 8 -10.05 -3.90 2.84
C ARG A 8 -9.76 -3.84 1.34
N VAL A 9 -8.49 -3.89 0.95
CA VAL A 9 -8.04 -3.93 -0.44
C VAL A 9 -8.62 -5.15 -1.15
N SER A 10 -8.49 -6.35 -0.56
CA SER A 10 -9.05 -7.59 -1.14
C SER A 10 -10.56 -7.51 -1.35
N ARG A 11 -11.30 -6.93 -0.40
CA ARG A 11 -12.75 -6.74 -0.50
C ARG A 11 -13.12 -5.79 -1.64
N ILE A 12 -12.40 -4.70 -1.82
CA ILE A 12 -12.60 -3.73 -2.90
C ILE A 12 -12.30 -4.37 -4.25
N ILE A 13 -11.20 -5.11 -4.38
CA ILE A 13 -10.80 -5.77 -5.63
C ILE A 13 -11.79 -6.87 -6.01
N ALA A 14 -12.29 -7.65 -5.05
CA ALA A 14 -13.27 -8.71 -5.28
C ALA A 14 -14.65 -8.17 -5.61
N GLY A 15 -15.01 -6.96 -5.17
CA GLY A 15 -16.27 -6.30 -5.49
C GLY A 15 -16.35 -5.90 -6.97
N GLY A 16 -17.24 -6.52 -7.77
CA GLY A 16 -17.47 -6.16 -9.17
C GLY A 16 -18.33 -4.90 -9.32
N ALA A 17 -18.15 -4.12 -10.40
CA ALA A 17 -19.03 -3.01 -10.76
C ALA A 17 -20.49 -3.48 -10.91
N HIS A 18 -20.70 -4.67 -11.45
CA HIS A 18 -22.05 -5.29 -11.56
C HIS A 18 -22.69 -5.58 -10.20
N ALA A 19 -21.92 -6.05 -9.21
CA ALA A 19 -22.45 -6.28 -7.85
C ALA A 19 -22.87 -4.98 -7.14
N LEU A 20 -22.27 -3.86 -7.50
CA LEU A 20 -22.68 -2.53 -7.02
C LEU A 20 -23.97 -2.07 -7.72
N LEU A 21 -24.11 -2.34 -9.00
CA LEU A 21 -25.33 -2.04 -9.77
C LEU A 21 -26.52 -2.89 -9.29
N ASP A 22 -26.33 -4.17 -9.01
CA ASP A 22 -27.37 -5.07 -8.48
C ASP A 22 -27.86 -4.63 -7.09
N LYS A 23 -26.97 -4.11 -6.24
CA LYS A 23 -27.35 -3.52 -4.95
C LYS A 23 -28.07 -2.18 -5.09
N ALA A 24 -27.96 -1.54 -6.23
CA ALA A 24 -28.52 -0.22 -6.50
C ALA A 24 -29.94 -0.25 -7.07
N GLU A 25 -30.61 -1.42 -7.18
CA GLU A 25 -31.99 -1.52 -7.69
C GLU A 25 -32.98 -0.57 -6.99
N ASN A 26 -32.67 -0.10 -5.77
CA ASN A 26 -33.47 0.84 -4.99
C ASN A 26 -32.78 2.17 -4.67
N LEU A 27 -31.54 2.40 -5.13
CA LEU A 27 -30.75 3.61 -4.88
C LEU A 27 -30.22 4.11 -6.23
N ALA A 28 -30.01 5.41 -6.36
CA ALA A 28 -29.41 6.00 -7.56
C ALA A 28 -28.05 5.34 -7.87
N PRO A 29 -27.90 4.54 -8.95
CA PRO A 29 -26.67 3.80 -9.23
C PRO A 29 -25.43 4.69 -9.30
N GLU A 30 -25.60 5.90 -9.80
CA GLU A 30 -24.53 6.94 -9.85
C GLU A 30 -24.00 7.27 -8.45
N ALA A 31 -24.88 7.46 -7.47
CA ALA A 31 -24.47 7.81 -6.11
C ALA A 31 -23.68 6.66 -5.45
N VAL A 32 -24.10 5.42 -5.70
CA VAL A 32 -23.41 4.21 -5.18
C VAL A 32 -22.03 4.06 -5.80
N MET A 33 -21.91 4.20 -7.13
CA MET A 33 -20.61 4.14 -7.82
C MET A 33 -19.70 5.29 -7.41
N ALA A 34 -20.21 6.52 -7.32
CA ALA A 34 -19.42 7.66 -6.86
C ALA A 34 -18.94 7.49 -5.41
N GLN A 35 -19.73 6.87 -4.55
CA GLN A 35 -19.33 6.56 -3.18
C GLN A 35 -18.21 5.50 -3.17
N ALA A 36 -18.35 4.42 -3.97
CA ALA A 36 -17.32 3.40 -4.08
C ALA A 36 -15.98 3.96 -4.60
N ILE A 37 -16.01 4.86 -5.57
CA ILE A 37 -14.82 5.54 -6.07
C ILE A 37 -14.15 6.35 -4.95
N ARG A 38 -14.90 7.11 -4.16
CA ARG A 38 -14.36 7.85 -3.01
C ARG A 38 -13.72 6.94 -1.95
N GLU A 39 -14.33 5.79 -1.67
CA GLU A 39 -13.76 4.81 -0.75
C GLU A 39 -12.45 4.22 -1.26
N ILE A 40 -12.36 3.95 -2.56
CA ILE A 40 -11.12 3.50 -3.20
C ILE A 40 -10.03 4.57 -3.08
N GLU A 41 -10.35 5.83 -3.36
CA GLU A 41 -9.40 6.95 -3.24
C GLU A 41 -8.89 7.12 -1.82
N GLN A 42 -9.76 6.98 -0.81
CA GLN A 42 -9.35 7.00 0.59
C GLN A 42 -8.38 5.86 0.90
N VAL A 43 -8.70 4.64 0.49
CA VAL A 43 -7.83 3.47 0.73
C VAL A 43 -6.48 3.62 0.00
N ILE A 44 -6.46 4.16 -1.22
CA ILE A 44 -5.21 4.49 -1.93
C ILE A 44 -4.37 5.48 -1.10
N GLY A 45 -4.98 6.49 -0.51
CA GLY A 45 -4.29 7.44 0.37
C GLY A 45 -3.67 6.77 1.58
N GLU A 46 -4.39 5.88 2.25
CA GLU A 46 -3.90 5.11 3.40
C GLU A 46 -2.73 4.19 3.01
N VAL A 47 -2.87 3.43 1.90
CA VAL A 47 -1.80 2.55 1.38
C VAL A 47 -0.54 3.33 1.02
N ARG A 48 -0.69 4.52 0.39
CA ARG A 48 0.45 5.40 0.10
C ARG A 48 1.15 5.90 1.36
N GLY A 49 0.38 6.22 2.40
CA GLY A 49 0.93 6.59 3.71
C GLY A 49 1.76 5.45 4.32
N ASP A 50 1.27 4.22 4.26
CA ASP A 50 1.99 3.06 4.77
C ASP A 50 3.21 2.69 3.91
N LEU A 51 3.12 2.85 2.58
CA LEU A 51 4.27 2.71 1.69
C LEU A 51 5.37 3.72 2.05
N GLY A 52 5.02 4.98 2.30
CA GLY A 52 5.96 5.99 2.75
C GLY A 52 6.66 5.62 4.05
N LYS A 53 5.94 5.03 5.02
CA LYS A 53 6.53 4.53 6.29
C LYS A 53 7.50 3.37 6.03
N ALA A 54 7.12 2.40 5.18
CA ALA A 54 7.98 1.26 4.85
C ALA A 54 9.27 1.71 4.15
N GLU A 55 9.18 2.65 3.19
CA GLU A 55 10.34 3.21 2.51
C GLU A 55 11.25 4.01 3.47
N ALA A 56 10.68 4.78 4.39
CA ALA A 56 11.45 5.47 5.42
C ALA A 56 12.17 4.50 6.36
N ALA A 57 11.48 3.42 6.80
CA ALA A 57 12.09 2.37 7.61
C ALA A 57 13.24 1.66 6.88
N LYS A 58 13.05 1.33 5.60
CA LYS A 58 14.07 0.76 4.73
C LYS A 58 15.31 1.65 4.62
N HIS A 59 15.10 2.95 4.42
CA HIS A 59 16.20 3.92 4.37
C HIS A 59 16.99 4.00 5.68
N LEU A 60 16.30 3.97 6.82
CA LEU A 60 16.97 3.97 8.14
C LEU A 60 17.82 2.72 8.35
N VAL A 61 17.32 1.55 7.98
CA VAL A 61 18.07 0.28 8.09
C VAL A 61 19.29 0.30 7.17
N LEU A 62 19.14 0.75 5.91
CA LEU A 62 20.27 0.88 4.98
C LEU A 62 21.35 1.83 5.52
N SER A 63 20.97 2.97 6.09
CA SER A 63 21.88 3.91 6.70
C SER A 63 22.62 3.31 7.91
N GLN A 64 21.93 2.48 8.70
CA GLN A 64 22.52 1.78 9.83
C GLN A 64 23.53 0.72 9.38
N ILE A 65 23.20 -0.08 8.35
CA ILE A 65 24.10 -1.07 7.75
C ILE A 65 25.36 -0.38 7.21
N ALA A 66 25.20 0.72 6.46
CA ALA A 66 26.34 1.47 5.92
C ALA A 66 27.27 1.97 7.02
N ARG A 67 26.70 2.52 8.10
CA ARG A 67 27.49 3.00 9.25
C ARG A 67 28.23 1.87 9.96
N LEU A 68 27.60 0.71 10.16
CA LEU A 68 28.23 -0.44 10.81
C LEU A 68 29.34 -1.05 9.94
N ASN A 69 29.17 -1.09 8.63
CA ASN A 69 30.22 -1.53 7.72
C ASN A 69 31.46 -0.59 7.79
N ALA A 70 31.24 0.72 7.78
CA ALA A 70 32.33 1.67 7.93
C ALA A 70 33.04 1.55 9.29
N GLU A 71 32.27 1.35 10.38
CA GLU A 71 32.84 1.10 11.73
C GLU A 71 33.67 -0.20 11.75
N HIS A 72 33.18 -1.26 11.09
CA HIS A 72 33.87 -2.53 11.00
C HIS A 72 35.22 -2.39 10.29
N GLU A 73 35.27 -1.66 9.15
CA GLU A 73 36.51 -1.38 8.41
C GLU A 73 37.50 -0.55 9.27
N GLU A 74 37.02 0.49 9.95
CA GLU A 74 37.86 1.30 10.85
C GLU A 74 38.43 0.46 12.01
N LEU A 75 37.64 -0.45 12.57
CA LEU A 75 38.10 -1.37 13.61
C LEU A 75 39.17 -2.34 13.11
N ALA A 76 39.09 -2.81 11.85
CA ALA A 76 40.11 -3.64 11.24
C ALA A 76 41.48 -2.90 11.18
N GLU A 77 41.49 -1.67 10.70
CA GLU A 77 42.70 -0.84 10.66
C GLU A 77 43.28 -0.59 12.08
N ARG A 78 42.40 -0.31 13.05
CA ARG A 78 42.81 -0.12 14.45
C ARG A 78 43.39 -1.41 15.07
N THR A 79 42.87 -2.56 14.71
CA THR A 79 43.37 -3.85 15.15
C THR A 79 44.78 -4.08 14.65
N GLU A 80 45.05 -3.85 13.35
CA GLU A 80 46.37 -3.97 12.77
C GLU A 80 47.38 -3.02 13.46
N LEU A 81 46.99 -1.77 13.67
CA LEU A 81 47.83 -0.79 14.35
C LEU A 81 48.15 -1.20 15.80
N ALA A 82 47.15 -1.68 16.54
CA ALA A 82 47.33 -2.13 17.91
C ALA A 82 48.30 -3.31 18.00
N LEU A 83 48.19 -4.28 17.09
CA LEU A 83 49.10 -5.44 17.01
C LEU A 83 50.55 -5.01 16.71
N THR A 84 50.75 -4.08 15.76
CA THR A 84 52.08 -3.56 15.44
C THR A 84 52.74 -2.83 16.62
N GLN A 85 51.92 -2.27 17.51
CA GLN A 85 52.40 -1.56 18.72
C GLN A 85 52.47 -2.46 19.97
N GLY A 86 52.18 -3.75 19.83
CA GLY A 86 52.14 -4.70 20.95
C GLY A 86 51.02 -4.45 21.97
N ARG A 87 49.94 -3.79 21.54
CA ARG A 87 48.78 -3.46 22.38
C ARG A 87 47.65 -4.52 22.20
N ASP A 88 47.91 -5.72 22.71
CA ASP A 88 47.00 -6.87 22.60
C ASP A 88 45.66 -6.59 23.27
N ASP A 89 45.62 -5.78 24.33
CA ASP A 89 44.42 -5.32 24.99
C ASP A 89 43.47 -4.56 24.05
N LEU A 90 44.01 -3.63 23.28
CA LEU A 90 43.26 -2.82 22.32
C LEU A 90 42.83 -3.63 21.09
N ALA A 91 43.74 -4.49 20.59
CA ALA A 91 43.40 -5.41 19.49
C ALA A 91 42.25 -6.34 19.85
N SER A 92 42.28 -6.94 21.04
CA SER A 92 41.20 -7.81 21.51
C SER A 92 39.86 -7.08 21.66
N ALA A 93 39.85 -5.86 22.18
CA ALA A 93 38.65 -5.04 22.28
C ALA A 93 38.07 -4.68 20.90
N ALA A 94 38.93 -4.33 19.93
CA ALA A 94 38.50 -4.03 18.57
C ALA A 94 37.89 -5.26 17.85
N ILE A 95 38.52 -6.43 17.98
CA ILE A 95 38.03 -7.68 17.44
C ILE A 95 36.68 -8.06 18.07
N GLY A 96 36.53 -7.90 19.40
CA GLY A 96 35.26 -8.13 20.07
C GLY A 96 34.12 -7.26 19.49
N ARG A 97 34.40 -5.98 19.24
CA ARG A 97 33.44 -5.07 18.63
C ARG A 97 33.13 -5.44 17.16
N GLN A 98 34.12 -5.88 16.38
CA GLN A 98 33.89 -6.39 15.03
C GLN A 98 32.95 -7.60 15.04
N SER A 99 33.15 -8.53 15.96
CA SER A 99 32.27 -9.70 16.12
C SER A 99 30.83 -9.30 16.44
N ASP A 100 30.63 -8.33 17.34
CA ASP A 100 29.29 -7.79 17.64
C ASP A 100 28.61 -7.19 16.39
N ILE A 101 29.37 -6.50 15.55
CA ILE A 101 28.87 -5.94 14.29
C ILE A 101 28.49 -7.05 13.31
N GLU A 102 29.36 -8.07 13.17
CA GLU A 102 29.12 -9.23 12.30
C GLU A 102 27.85 -9.99 12.69
N ASP A 103 27.55 -10.09 13.98
CA ASP A 103 26.34 -10.71 14.49
C ASP A 103 25.09 -9.85 14.23
N LEU A 104 25.22 -8.52 14.23
CA LEU A 104 24.11 -7.59 14.06
C LEU A 104 23.73 -7.39 12.58
N LEU A 105 24.70 -7.41 11.66
CA LEU A 105 24.47 -7.18 10.24
C LEU A 105 23.40 -8.11 9.62
N PRO A 106 23.40 -9.43 9.87
CA PRO A 106 22.36 -10.33 9.36
C PRO A 106 20.95 -9.99 9.87
N VAL A 107 20.83 -9.52 11.11
CA VAL A 107 19.54 -9.10 11.69
C VAL A 107 19.01 -7.87 10.96
N LEU A 108 19.87 -6.90 10.68
CA LEU A 108 19.51 -5.71 9.92
C LEU A 108 19.19 -6.04 8.46
N GLN A 109 19.95 -6.95 7.84
CA GLN A 109 19.66 -7.40 6.48
C GLN A 109 18.28 -8.04 6.39
N LYS A 110 17.94 -8.90 7.35
CA LYS A 110 16.60 -9.50 7.42
C LYS A 110 15.50 -8.43 7.56
N SER A 111 15.73 -7.43 8.42
CA SER A 111 14.79 -6.31 8.58
C SER A 111 14.63 -5.52 7.28
N LEU A 112 15.71 -5.30 6.53
CA LEU A 112 15.69 -4.65 5.23
C LEU A 112 14.85 -5.43 4.22
N ASP A 113 15.02 -6.76 4.18
CA ASP A 113 14.28 -7.64 3.28
C ASP A 113 12.77 -7.62 3.60
N GLU A 114 12.41 -7.67 4.89
CA GLU A 114 11.02 -7.57 5.36
C GLU A 114 10.38 -6.22 4.95
N GLN A 115 11.08 -5.10 5.12
CA GLN A 115 10.56 -3.79 4.71
C GLN A 115 10.46 -3.68 3.18
N SER A 116 11.40 -4.27 2.44
CA SER A 116 11.38 -4.29 0.98
C SER A 116 10.21 -5.11 0.44
N GLU A 117 9.92 -6.25 1.05
CA GLU A 117 8.77 -7.08 0.71
C GLU A 117 7.45 -6.34 1.00
N ARG A 118 7.38 -5.66 2.16
CA ARG A 118 6.24 -4.83 2.54
C ARG A 118 5.99 -3.69 1.54
N SER A 119 7.05 -3.02 1.08
CA SER A 119 6.93 -1.96 0.06
C SER A 119 6.35 -2.51 -1.25
N ARG A 120 6.86 -3.64 -1.74
CA ARG A 120 6.36 -4.28 -2.97
C ARG A 120 4.88 -4.69 -2.86
N GLU A 121 4.49 -5.24 -1.71
CA GLU A 121 3.09 -5.59 -1.45
C GLU A 121 2.19 -4.35 -1.54
N LEU A 122 2.57 -3.25 -0.87
CA LEU A 122 1.81 -2.01 -0.86
C LEU A 122 1.75 -1.35 -2.25
N GLU A 123 2.83 -1.40 -3.02
CA GLU A 123 2.84 -0.96 -4.43
C GLU A 123 1.86 -1.77 -5.27
N SER A 124 1.82 -3.09 -5.10
CA SER A 124 0.88 -3.96 -5.82
C SER A 124 -0.58 -3.62 -5.49
N TYR A 125 -0.88 -3.27 -4.23
CA TYR A 125 -2.21 -2.82 -3.82
C TYR A 125 -2.60 -1.51 -4.49
N ILE A 126 -1.68 -0.54 -4.59
CA ILE A 126 -1.95 0.73 -5.28
C ILE A 126 -2.28 0.49 -6.75
N VAL A 127 -1.52 -0.36 -7.43
CA VAL A 127 -1.77 -0.70 -8.85
C VAL A 127 -3.15 -1.33 -9.03
N ALA A 128 -3.50 -2.30 -8.19
CA ALA A 128 -4.79 -2.98 -8.25
C ALA A 128 -5.97 -2.04 -7.94
N LEU A 129 -5.83 -1.16 -6.93
CA LEU A 129 -6.85 -0.18 -6.57
C LEU A 129 -7.05 0.88 -7.67
N LEU A 130 -5.97 1.34 -8.31
CA LEU A 130 -6.06 2.28 -9.43
C LEU A 130 -6.74 1.64 -10.65
N ALA A 131 -6.47 0.37 -10.94
CA ALA A 131 -7.17 -0.37 -11.99
C ALA A 131 -8.67 -0.49 -11.68
N LYS A 132 -9.01 -0.80 -10.42
CA LYS A 132 -10.41 -0.90 -9.97
C LYS A 132 -11.14 0.43 -10.02
N LYS A 133 -10.48 1.51 -9.62
CA LYS A 133 -11.01 2.87 -9.73
C LYS A 133 -11.35 3.19 -11.18
N ARG A 134 -10.43 2.92 -12.12
CA ARG A 134 -10.64 3.16 -13.56
C ARG A 134 -11.84 2.38 -14.10
N GLU A 135 -11.99 1.10 -13.74
CA GLU A 135 -13.15 0.28 -14.11
C GLU A 135 -14.47 0.93 -13.68
N LEU A 136 -14.52 1.44 -12.44
CA LEU A 136 -15.72 2.11 -11.91
C LEU A 136 -15.97 3.48 -12.56
N ASP A 137 -14.94 4.27 -12.82
CA ASP A 137 -15.03 5.56 -13.52
C ASP A 137 -15.60 5.35 -14.94
N GLU A 138 -15.11 4.36 -15.67
CA GLU A 138 -15.60 4.00 -17.01
C GLU A 138 -17.05 3.52 -16.98
N THR A 139 -17.40 2.68 -16.00
CA THR A 139 -18.78 2.19 -15.83
C THR A 139 -19.74 3.34 -15.51
N LEU A 140 -19.33 4.26 -14.64
CA LEU A 140 -20.12 5.45 -14.28
C LEU A 140 -20.33 6.35 -15.50
N ALA A 141 -19.28 6.61 -16.29
CA ALA A 141 -19.38 7.43 -17.50
C ALA A 141 -20.31 6.80 -18.54
N ASN A 142 -20.23 5.49 -18.74
CA ASN A 142 -21.13 4.77 -19.65
C ASN A 142 -22.58 4.82 -19.19
N TYR A 143 -22.84 4.68 -17.89
CA TYR A 143 -24.17 4.78 -17.31
C TYR A 143 -24.74 6.19 -17.52
N GLN A 144 -23.98 7.23 -17.23
CA GLN A 144 -24.40 8.62 -17.42
C GLN A 144 -24.71 8.93 -18.88
N SER A 145 -23.90 8.42 -19.80
CA SER A 145 -24.13 8.58 -21.25
C SER A 145 -25.43 7.87 -21.72
N ALA A 146 -25.70 6.69 -21.17
CA ALA A 146 -26.91 5.94 -21.49
C ALA A 146 -28.17 6.64 -20.97
N VAL A 147 -28.12 7.22 -19.77
CA VAL A 147 -29.24 7.98 -19.18
C VAL A 147 -29.47 9.29 -19.95
N ALA A 148 -28.39 9.99 -20.32
CA ALA A 148 -28.50 11.24 -21.10
C ALA A 148 -29.03 11.04 -22.52
N GLY A 149 -28.83 9.84 -23.11
CA GLY A 149 -29.32 9.47 -24.43
C GLY A 149 -30.78 9.01 -24.47
N GLN A 150 -31.43 8.82 -23.32
CA GLN A 150 -32.88 8.50 -23.27
C GLN A 150 -33.70 9.77 -23.46
N PRO A 151 -34.61 9.84 -24.46
CA PRO A 151 -35.50 10.98 -24.62
C PRO A 151 -36.41 11.10 -23.39
N ALA A 152 -36.58 12.32 -22.89
CA ALA A 152 -37.37 12.67 -21.69
C ALA A 152 -38.84 12.17 -21.73
N SER A 153 -39.30 11.66 -22.87
CA SER A 153 -40.64 11.09 -23.06
C SER A 153 -40.84 9.70 -22.43
N ALA A 154 -39.77 8.97 -22.12
CA ALA A 154 -39.89 7.63 -21.52
C ALA A 154 -40.22 7.67 -20.02
N VAL A 155 -39.83 8.73 -19.32
CA VAL A 155 -40.07 8.86 -17.86
C VAL A 155 -41.48 9.33 -17.57
N ALA A 156 -42.17 10.02 -18.50
CA ALA A 156 -43.53 10.54 -18.31
C ALA A 156 -44.60 9.43 -18.40
N HIS A 157 -44.32 8.29 -19.01
CA HIS A 157 -45.34 7.24 -19.24
C HIS A 157 -45.61 6.36 -18.03
N TRP A 158 -44.75 6.33 -17.03
CA TRP A 158 -44.93 5.54 -15.81
C TRP A 158 -45.86 6.17 -14.78
N HIS A 159 -46.03 7.49 -14.82
CA HIS A 159 -46.94 8.18 -13.90
C HIS A 159 -48.38 8.32 -14.38
N ALA A 160 -48.65 7.98 -15.64
CA ALA A 160 -50.02 8.13 -16.23
C ALA A 160 -50.88 6.86 -16.16
N ALA A 161 -50.39 5.73 -15.71
CA ALA A 161 -51.12 4.48 -15.61
C ALA A 161 -51.45 4.09 -14.16
N LYS A 162 -52.21 4.96 -13.42
CA LYS A 162 -52.97 4.48 -12.29
C LYS A 162 -54.38 4.20 -12.79
N PRO A 163 -54.87 2.94 -12.81
CA PRO A 163 -56.31 2.68 -13.01
C PRO A 163 -57.06 3.23 -11.80
N ALA A 164 -58.05 4.06 -12.07
CA ALA A 164 -59.06 4.38 -11.09
C ALA A 164 -59.84 3.10 -10.78
N CYS A 165 -59.80 2.67 -9.51
CA CYS A 165 -60.77 1.70 -8.99
C CYS A 165 -62.02 2.47 -8.55
N ASP A 166 -63.10 2.25 -9.23
CA ASP A 166 -64.45 2.36 -8.69
C ASP A 166 -64.74 1.18 -7.77
#